data_fa669b29ff267af93b041daab09f4e0f
#
_entry.id   fa669b29ff267af93b041daab09f4e0f
#
_cell.length_a   1.000
_cell.length_b   1.000
_cell.length_c   1.000
_cell.angle_alpha   90.00
_cell.angle_beta   90.00
_cell.angle_gamma   90.00
#
_symmetry.space_group_name_H-M   'P 1'
#
loop_
_entity.id
_entity.type
_entity.pdbx_description
1 polymer ?
#
loop_
_entity_poly.entity_id
_entity_poly.type
_entity_poly.pdbx_seq_one_letter_code
_entity_poly.pdbx_strand_id
1 'polypeptide(L)'
;MGSASGILGAVRPSPFYLVLGALSRPVIYGLYRLRAEGVENLPRRGGFVLAANHRSNLDPWPLAMPLWPRRYLRFMAKSELYWWPLGALITAGGGFPVRRGERDVEAINKAVELAREGHVVAMFPHGTRQRKGLVKRYQPRPHTGAARIALEAGVPLVPAAIAGTNQLSRFARLRVRYGTPMALEDVRELEPTLAARETTERLMSEIERLGDGL
;
A
#
# COMPACT_ATOMS: atom_id res chain seq x y z
N MET A 1 7.49 -21.08 29.13
CA MET A 1 6.50 -21.86 28.36
C MET A 1 5.16 -21.14 28.49
N GLY A 2 4.74 -20.40 27.48
CA GLY A 2 3.48 -19.67 27.42
C GLY A 2 3.14 -19.51 25.96
N SER A 3 2.37 -20.44 25.41
CA SER A 3 1.89 -20.50 24.04
C SER A 3 0.92 -19.33 23.79
N ALA A 4 1.38 -18.26 23.16
CA ALA A 4 0.54 -17.22 22.60
C ALA A 4 0.17 -17.59 21.15
N SER A 5 -0.55 -18.71 21.00
CA SER A 5 -1.29 -19.01 19.77
C SER A 5 -2.58 -18.19 19.77
N GLY A 6 -2.42 -16.86 19.72
CA GLY A 6 -3.52 -15.95 19.40
C GLY A 6 -3.89 -16.14 17.93
N ILE A 7 -5.02 -16.80 17.69
CA ILE A 7 -5.67 -16.88 16.38
C ILE A 7 -5.92 -15.44 15.93
N LEU A 8 -5.05 -14.89 15.09
CA LEU A 8 -5.29 -13.63 14.38
C LEU A 8 -6.49 -13.84 13.45
N GLY A 9 -7.67 -13.61 13.98
CA GLY A 9 -8.91 -13.61 13.21
C GLY A 9 -8.77 -12.62 12.07
N ALA A 10 -9.12 -13.03 10.86
CA ALA A 10 -9.10 -12.15 9.70
C ALA A 10 -9.94 -10.90 10.03
N VAL A 11 -9.30 -9.72 10.01
CA VAL A 11 -10.01 -8.46 10.24
C VAL A 11 -11.08 -8.30 9.17
N ARG A 12 -12.34 -8.23 9.60
CA ARG A 12 -13.46 -8.05 8.68
C ARG A 12 -13.50 -6.62 8.19
N PRO A 13 -13.56 -6.41 6.85
CA PRO A 13 -13.79 -5.07 6.32
C PRO A 13 -15.09 -4.47 6.85
N SER A 14 -15.11 -3.13 7.02
CA SER A 14 -16.33 -2.46 7.44
C SER A 14 -17.45 -2.65 6.41
N PRO A 15 -18.75 -2.66 6.83
CA PRO A 15 -19.86 -2.76 5.88
C PRO A 15 -19.78 -1.68 4.79
N PHE A 16 -19.37 -0.47 5.17
CA PHE A 16 -19.24 0.63 4.22
C PHE A 16 -18.12 0.38 3.17
N TYR A 17 -16.99 -0.19 3.58
CA TYR A 17 -15.93 -0.61 2.66
C TYR A 17 -16.43 -1.67 1.67
N LEU A 18 -17.25 -2.61 2.15
CA LEU A 18 -17.84 -3.64 1.29
C LEU A 18 -18.81 -3.03 0.26
N VAL A 19 -19.67 -2.12 0.69
CA VAL A 19 -20.60 -1.42 -0.22
C VAL A 19 -19.83 -0.58 -1.25
N LEU A 20 -18.86 0.21 -0.79
CA LEU A 20 -18.03 1.04 -1.68
C LEU A 20 -17.29 0.19 -2.71
N GLY A 21 -16.72 -0.94 -2.29
CA GLY A 21 -16.08 -1.90 -3.19
C GLY A 21 -17.04 -2.50 -4.21
N ALA A 22 -18.25 -2.89 -3.78
CA ALA A 22 -19.28 -3.44 -4.66
C ALA A 22 -19.71 -2.43 -5.74
N LEU A 23 -19.96 -1.18 -5.34
CA LEU A 23 -20.34 -0.09 -6.24
C LEU A 23 -19.22 0.30 -7.22
N SER A 24 -17.97 0.26 -6.77
CA SER A 24 -16.83 0.58 -7.62
C SER A 24 -16.41 -0.53 -8.57
N ARG A 25 -16.80 -1.77 -8.31
CA ARG A 25 -16.40 -2.94 -9.10
C ARG A 25 -16.77 -2.84 -10.60
N PRO A 26 -18.00 -2.51 -10.99
CA PRO A 26 -18.34 -2.36 -12.41
C PRO A 26 -17.55 -1.23 -13.09
N VAL A 27 -17.26 -0.16 -12.36
CA VAL A 27 -16.46 0.95 -12.88
C VAL A 27 -15.01 0.50 -13.12
N ILE A 28 -14.39 -0.14 -12.15
CA ILE A 28 -12.96 -0.45 -12.22
C ILE A 28 -12.67 -1.62 -13.19
N TYR A 29 -13.52 -2.65 -13.22
CA TYR A 29 -13.35 -3.78 -14.12
C TYR A 29 -14.03 -3.60 -15.49
N GLY A 30 -15.18 -2.91 -15.55
CA GLY A 30 -15.89 -2.65 -16.79
C GLY A 30 -15.30 -1.46 -17.54
N LEU A 31 -15.35 -0.26 -16.94
CA LEU A 31 -14.92 0.98 -17.60
C LEU A 31 -13.40 1.05 -17.74
N TYR A 32 -12.66 0.86 -16.64
CA TYR A 32 -11.20 0.95 -16.62
C TYR A 32 -10.49 -0.36 -16.93
N ARG A 33 -11.23 -1.45 -17.10
CA ARG A 33 -10.70 -2.76 -17.51
C ARG A 33 -9.49 -3.19 -16.70
N LEU A 34 -9.58 -3.08 -15.37
CA LEU A 34 -8.49 -3.45 -14.45
C LEU A 34 -8.03 -4.89 -14.73
N ARG A 35 -6.72 -5.04 -14.92
CA ARG A 35 -6.04 -6.33 -14.93
C ARG A 35 -5.08 -6.39 -13.76
N ALA A 36 -5.15 -7.46 -13.00
CA ALA A 36 -4.27 -7.72 -11.87
C ALA A 36 -3.53 -9.04 -12.08
N GLU A 37 -2.22 -9.01 -11.93
CA GLU A 37 -1.30 -10.15 -12.05
C GLU A 37 -0.64 -10.40 -10.70
N GLY A 38 -0.29 -11.65 -10.38
CA GLY A 38 0.41 -12.00 -9.14
C GLY A 38 -0.46 -11.94 -7.88
N VAL A 39 -1.78 -11.97 -8.01
CA VAL A 39 -2.71 -11.96 -6.86
C VAL A 39 -2.50 -13.18 -5.97
N GLU A 40 -2.08 -14.29 -6.54
CA GLU A 40 -1.71 -15.54 -5.87
C GLU A 40 -0.52 -15.40 -4.91
N ASN A 41 0.36 -14.41 -5.14
CA ASN A 41 1.52 -14.13 -4.30
C ASN A 41 1.14 -13.46 -2.98
N LEU A 42 -0.07 -12.90 -2.89
CA LEU A 42 -0.48 -12.14 -1.71
C LEU A 42 -0.75 -13.05 -0.51
N PRO A 43 -0.26 -12.68 0.69
CA PRO A 43 -0.53 -13.44 1.91
C PRO A 43 -2.04 -13.61 2.14
N ARG A 44 -2.48 -14.85 2.25
CA ARG A 44 -3.90 -15.18 2.43
C ARG A 44 -4.43 -14.85 3.83
N ARG A 45 -3.55 -14.86 4.84
CA ARG A 45 -3.86 -14.59 6.26
C ARG A 45 -2.83 -13.64 6.86
N GLY A 46 -3.14 -13.06 8.01
CA GLY A 46 -2.29 -12.10 8.69
C GLY A 46 -2.19 -10.75 7.95
N GLY A 47 -1.56 -9.77 8.57
CA GLY A 47 -1.29 -8.49 7.92
C GLY A 47 -0.06 -8.53 7.02
N PHE A 48 0.05 -7.54 6.15
CA PHE A 48 1.25 -7.32 5.36
C PHE A 48 1.33 -5.86 4.89
N VAL A 49 2.52 -5.42 4.55
CA VAL A 49 2.74 -4.11 3.93
C VAL A 49 2.77 -4.31 2.42
N LEU A 50 1.92 -3.57 1.71
CA LEU A 50 1.87 -3.54 0.24
C LEU A 50 2.49 -2.23 -0.24
N ALA A 51 3.68 -2.29 -0.81
CA ALA A 51 4.40 -1.11 -1.26
C ALA A 51 4.39 -0.99 -2.78
N ALA A 52 3.97 0.19 -3.29
CA ALA A 52 3.81 0.41 -4.73
C ALA A 52 4.37 1.76 -5.18
N ASN A 53 4.59 1.91 -6.48
CA ASN A 53 4.85 3.21 -7.10
C ASN A 53 3.61 4.12 -6.96
N HIS A 54 3.82 5.46 -6.97
CA HIS A 54 2.75 6.43 -6.75
C HIS A 54 2.56 7.33 -7.97
N ARG A 55 1.43 7.20 -8.65
CA ARG A 55 1.08 7.96 -9.86
C ARG A 55 -0.12 8.89 -9.66
N SER A 56 -1.06 8.51 -8.76
CA SER A 56 -2.32 9.23 -8.54
C SER A 56 -2.78 9.10 -7.08
N ASN A 57 -3.59 10.05 -6.60
CA ASN A 57 -4.27 9.91 -5.29
C ASN A 57 -5.23 8.71 -5.25
N LEU A 58 -5.62 8.18 -6.42
CA LEU A 58 -6.53 7.06 -6.54
C LEU A 58 -5.80 5.70 -6.64
N ASP A 59 -4.48 5.66 -6.49
CA ASP A 59 -3.70 4.41 -6.52
C ASP A 59 -4.18 3.36 -5.51
N PRO A 60 -4.62 3.71 -4.28
CA PRO A 60 -5.16 2.71 -3.36
C PRO A 60 -6.38 1.95 -3.90
N TRP A 61 -7.16 2.57 -4.76
CA TRP A 61 -8.39 1.98 -5.29
C TRP A 61 -8.15 0.73 -6.15
N PRO A 62 -7.39 0.77 -7.27
CA PRO A 62 -7.07 -0.45 -8.02
C PRO A 62 -6.20 -1.44 -7.25
N LEU A 63 -5.36 -1.00 -6.29
CA LEU A 63 -4.62 -1.91 -5.41
C LEU A 63 -5.54 -2.68 -4.44
N ALA A 64 -6.65 -2.08 -4.01
CA ALA A 64 -7.58 -2.72 -3.08
C ALA A 64 -8.53 -3.71 -3.78
N MET A 65 -8.90 -3.47 -5.03
CA MET A 65 -9.96 -4.23 -5.70
C MET A 65 -9.71 -5.73 -5.85
N PRO A 66 -8.50 -6.21 -6.18
CA PRO A 66 -8.21 -7.65 -6.21
C PRO A 66 -8.22 -8.31 -4.82
N LEU A 67 -8.05 -7.52 -3.76
CA LEU A 67 -8.08 -7.96 -2.36
C LEU A 67 -9.52 -8.01 -1.81
N TRP A 68 -10.40 -7.17 -2.35
CA TRP A 68 -11.80 -7.08 -1.95
C TRP A 68 -12.58 -8.35 -2.37
N PRO A 69 -13.54 -8.86 -1.57
CA PRO A 69 -14.02 -8.36 -0.27
C PRO A 69 -13.27 -8.93 0.95
N ARG A 70 -12.26 -9.78 0.72
CA ARG A 70 -11.66 -10.63 1.76
C ARG A 70 -10.67 -9.89 2.66
N ARG A 71 -10.05 -8.82 2.16
CA ARG A 71 -8.98 -8.10 2.86
C ARG A 71 -9.31 -6.62 2.96
N TYR A 72 -8.95 -6.02 4.08
CA TYR A 72 -9.14 -4.60 4.31
C TYR A 72 -7.82 -3.87 4.07
N LEU A 73 -7.75 -3.14 2.95
CA LEU A 73 -6.60 -2.31 2.64
C LEU A 73 -6.71 -0.98 3.37
N ARG A 74 -5.67 -0.64 4.11
CA ARG A 74 -5.49 0.61 4.84
C ARG A 74 -4.40 1.44 4.17
N PHE A 75 -4.59 2.74 4.07
CA PHE A 75 -3.60 3.63 3.46
C PHE A 75 -3.53 4.98 4.15
N MET A 76 -2.35 5.59 4.12
CA MET A 76 -2.11 6.93 4.66
C MET A 76 -2.65 7.99 3.72
N ALA A 77 -3.49 8.89 4.20
CA ALA A 77 -4.00 10.03 3.45
C ALA A 77 -3.67 11.33 4.20
N LYS A 78 -3.42 12.41 3.46
CA LYS A 78 -3.10 13.71 4.04
C LYS A 78 -4.22 14.19 4.95
N SER A 79 -3.90 14.68 6.15
CA SER A 79 -4.86 15.22 7.12
C SER A 79 -5.73 16.35 6.53
N GLU A 80 -5.18 17.15 5.60
CA GLU A 80 -5.90 18.24 4.94
C GLU A 80 -7.04 17.75 4.02
N LEU A 81 -7.10 16.45 3.70
CA LEU A 81 -8.19 15.85 2.92
C LEU A 81 -9.39 15.42 3.80
N TYR A 82 -9.24 15.49 5.14
CA TYR A 82 -10.27 15.02 6.07
C TYR A 82 -11.34 16.07 6.41
N TRP A 83 -11.70 16.93 5.45
CA TRP A 83 -12.90 17.77 5.54
C TRP A 83 -14.15 16.98 5.14
N TRP A 84 -15.31 17.37 5.70
CA TRP A 84 -16.58 16.72 5.39
C TRP A 84 -17.10 17.13 4.00
N PRO A 85 -17.60 16.19 3.13
CA PRO A 85 -17.77 14.75 3.35
C PRO A 85 -16.58 13.88 2.91
N LEU A 86 -15.52 14.46 2.34
CA LEU A 86 -14.39 13.72 1.76
C LEU A 86 -13.67 12.87 2.81
N GLY A 87 -13.48 13.39 4.03
CA GLY A 87 -12.85 12.66 5.10
C GLY A 87 -13.60 11.38 5.49
N ALA A 88 -14.93 11.45 5.53
CA ALA A 88 -15.77 10.28 5.77
C ALA A 88 -15.59 9.21 4.68
N LEU A 89 -15.55 9.62 3.39
CA LEU A 89 -15.35 8.73 2.26
C LEU A 89 -13.94 8.08 2.28
N ILE A 90 -12.90 8.88 2.58
CA ILE A 90 -11.52 8.38 2.71
C ILE A 90 -11.43 7.34 3.83
N THR A 91 -11.99 7.65 5.00
CA THR A 91 -12.02 6.72 6.15
C THR A 91 -12.76 5.44 5.79
N ALA A 92 -13.89 5.56 5.15
CA ALA A 92 -14.69 4.43 4.68
C ALA A 92 -13.94 3.55 3.66
N GLY A 93 -13.15 4.18 2.78
CA GLY A 93 -12.25 3.52 1.83
C GLY A 93 -11.01 2.90 2.46
N GLY A 94 -10.80 3.03 3.78
CA GLY A 94 -9.65 2.46 4.50
C GLY A 94 -8.52 3.47 4.78
N GLY A 95 -8.69 4.73 4.42
CA GLY A 95 -7.69 5.76 4.69
C GLY A 95 -7.62 6.12 6.18
N PHE A 96 -6.43 6.53 6.63
CA PHE A 96 -6.22 7.16 7.93
C PHE A 96 -5.34 8.40 7.80
N PRO A 97 -5.54 9.43 8.64
CA PRO A 97 -4.89 10.72 8.48
C PRO A 97 -3.40 10.66 8.85
N VAL A 98 -2.58 11.41 8.09
CA VAL A 98 -1.18 11.66 8.39
C VAL A 98 -0.83 13.13 8.16
N ARG A 99 0.00 13.71 9.01
CA ARG A 99 0.58 15.04 8.83
C ARG A 99 1.89 14.90 8.06
N ARG A 100 1.93 15.36 6.81
CA ARG A 100 3.18 15.32 6.03
C ARG A 100 4.08 16.49 6.41
N GLY A 101 5.37 16.21 6.60
CA GLY A 101 6.39 17.25 6.89
C GLY A 101 7.05 17.13 8.26
N GLU A 102 6.35 16.65 9.25
CA GLU A 102 6.93 16.16 10.49
C GLU A 102 7.27 14.67 10.30
N ARG A 103 8.28 14.18 11.02
CA ARG A 103 8.49 12.73 11.15
C ARG A 103 7.27 12.19 11.89
N ASP A 104 6.23 11.80 11.13
CA ASP A 104 4.95 11.38 11.72
C ASP A 104 5.11 9.97 12.31
N VAL A 105 5.75 9.94 13.49
CA VAL A 105 5.98 8.71 14.26
C VAL A 105 4.63 8.07 14.62
N GLU A 106 3.61 8.89 14.90
CA GLU A 106 2.26 8.38 15.23
C GLU A 106 1.64 7.63 14.05
N ALA A 107 1.79 8.15 12.83
CA ALA A 107 1.26 7.47 11.65
C ALA A 107 2.01 6.16 11.34
N ILE A 108 3.33 6.12 11.54
CA ILE A 108 4.10 4.88 11.41
C ILE A 108 3.67 3.87 12.48
N ASN A 109 3.57 4.29 13.75
CA ASN A 109 3.11 3.43 14.83
C ASN A 109 1.69 2.88 14.57
N LYS A 110 0.78 3.74 14.09
CA LYS A 110 -0.57 3.29 13.70
C LYS A 110 -0.55 2.29 12.54
N ALA A 111 0.32 2.47 11.58
CA ALA A 111 0.49 1.53 10.47
C ALA A 111 1.06 0.19 10.94
N VAL A 112 2.02 0.20 11.87
CA VAL A 112 2.56 -1.01 12.51
C VAL A 112 1.45 -1.77 13.27
N GLU A 113 0.66 -1.05 14.07
CA GLU A 113 -0.47 -1.62 14.79
C GLU A 113 -1.47 -2.28 13.83
N LEU A 114 -1.92 -1.55 12.81
CA LEU A 114 -2.84 -2.07 11.78
C LEU A 114 -2.28 -3.32 11.08
N ALA A 115 -0.98 -3.34 10.77
CA ALA A 115 -0.35 -4.50 10.16
C ALA A 115 -0.35 -5.71 11.11
N ARG A 116 -0.04 -5.50 12.40
CA ARG A 116 -0.12 -6.55 13.43
C ARG A 116 -1.53 -7.08 13.64
N GLU A 117 -2.53 -6.21 13.55
CA GLU A 117 -3.96 -6.58 13.62
C GLU A 117 -4.45 -7.39 12.41
N GLY A 118 -3.63 -7.55 11.37
CA GLY A 118 -3.98 -8.35 10.19
C GLY A 118 -4.49 -7.55 8.99
N HIS A 119 -4.41 -6.22 9.03
CA HIS A 119 -4.74 -5.37 7.88
C HIS A 119 -3.65 -5.40 6.79
N VAL A 120 -4.05 -5.06 5.58
CA VAL A 120 -3.12 -4.74 4.49
C VAL A 120 -2.81 -3.26 4.55
N VAL A 121 -1.55 -2.88 4.77
CA VAL A 121 -1.12 -1.49 4.83
C VAL A 121 -0.47 -1.09 3.51
N ALA A 122 -1.13 -0.25 2.72
CA ALA A 122 -0.59 0.26 1.46
C ALA A 122 0.33 1.45 1.70
N MET A 123 1.54 1.38 1.13
CA MET A 123 2.57 2.40 1.23
C MET A 123 3.12 2.79 -0.15
N PHE A 124 3.53 4.05 -0.28
CA PHE A 124 4.12 4.59 -1.50
C PHE A 124 5.49 5.18 -1.19
N PRO A 125 6.59 4.40 -1.33
CA PRO A 125 7.92 4.81 -0.88
C PRO A 125 8.47 6.06 -1.55
N HIS A 126 8.06 6.39 -2.77
CA HIS A 126 8.45 7.63 -3.46
C HIS A 126 7.94 8.91 -2.77
N GLY A 127 6.95 8.81 -1.88
CA GLY A 127 6.40 9.92 -1.09
C GLY A 127 5.71 11.03 -1.91
N THR A 128 6.17 11.30 -3.10
CA THR A 128 5.60 12.28 -4.04
C THR A 128 5.30 11.63 -5.39
N ARG A 129 4.18 12.04 -6.00
CA ARG A 129 3.77 11.55 -7.31
C ARG A 129 4.81 11.92 -8.36
N GLN A 130 5.19 10.96 -9.22
CA GLN A 130 5.99 11.25 -10.41
C GLN A 130 5.13 12.05 -11.41
N ARG A 131 5.27 13.37 -11.44
CA ARG A 131 4.68 14.20 -12.49
C ARG A 131 5.58 14.18 -13.71
N LYS A 132 5.06 13.71 -14.86
CA LYS A 132 5.68 13.98 -16.16
C LYS A 132 5.64 15.48 -16.45
N GLY A 133 6.79 16.09 -16.64
CA GLY A 133 6.92 17.47 -17.11
C GLY A 133 7.58 18.40 -16.10
N LEU A 134 8.73 18.84 -16.47
CA LEU A 134 9.73 19.72 -15.89
C LEU A 134 10.88 18.95 -15.24
N VAL A 135 12.03 19.18 -15.83
CA VAL A 135 13.34 18.61 -15.50
C VAL A 135 13.60 18.77 -14.00
N LYS A 136 13.28 17.76 -13.19
CA LYS A 136 13.86 17.62 -11.87
C LYS A 136 15.00 16.61 -11.94
N ARG A 137 16.22 17.13 -12.01
CA ARG A 137 17.46 16.38 -11.80
C ARG A 137 17.60 15.80 -10.39
N TYR A 138 16.62 16.00 -9.52
CA TYR A 138 16.60 15.51 -8.15
C TYR A 138 15.53 14.44 -8.00
N GLN A 139 15.93 13.19 -7.96
CA GLN A 139 15.07 12.11 -7.46
C GLN A 139 15.18 12.14 -5.92
N PRO A 140 14.10 12.45 -5.21
CA PRO A 140 14.14 12.38 -3.75
C PRO A 140 14.42 10.94 -3.33
N ARG A 141 15.26 10.77 -2.29
CA ARG A 141 15.54 9.45 -1.74
C ARG A 141 14.22 8.80 -1.31
N PRO A 142 14.04 7.50 -1.60
CA PRO A 142 12.86 6.78 -1.17
C PRO A 142 12.70 6.82 0.35
N HIS A 143 11.46 6.93 0.81
CA HIS A 143 11.15 6.90 2.23
C HIS A 143 11.19 5.47 2.77
N THR A 144 11.86 5.27 3.89
CA THR A 144 12.02 3.95 4.53
C THR A 144 10.76 3.46 5.27
N GLY A 145 9.67 4.23 5.25
CA GLY A 145 8.46 3.95 6.04
C GLY A 145 7.87 2.56 5.79
N ALA A 146 7.79 2.11 4.53
CA ALA A 146 7.27 0.79 4.20
C ALA A 146 8.11 -0.35 4.80
N ALA A 147 9.42 -0.25 4.67
CA ALA A 147 10.36 -1.21 5.24
C ALA A 147 10.31 -1.20 6.78
N ARG A 148 10.30 -0.03 7.39
CA ARG A 148 10.20 0.11 8.86
C ARG A 148 8.93 -0.54 9.38
N ILE A 149 7.77 -0.26 8.79
CA ILE A 149 6.49 -0.84 9.21
C ILE A 149 6.54 -2.37 9.11
N ALA A 150 7.05 -2.91 8.00
CA ALA A 150 7.13 -4.35 7.81
C ALA A 150 8.06 -5.03 8.83
N LEU A 151 9.26 -4.46 9.05
CA LEU A 151 10.24 -4.98 10.00
C LEU A 151 9.74 -4.87 11.44
N GLU A 152 9.21 -3.70 11.86
CA GLU A 152 8.72 -3.47 13.21
C GLU A 152 7.44 -4.28 13.52
N ALA A 153 6.56 -4.46 12.53
CA ALA A 153 5.36 -5.28 12.70
C ALA A 153 5.64 -6.78 12.62
N GLY A 154 6.77 -7.19 12.06
CA GLY A 154 7.11 -8.59 11.82
C GLY A 154 6.23 -9.24 10.74
N VAL A 155 5.77 -8.46 9.75
CA VAL A 155 4.86 -8.91 8.69
C VAL A 155 5.54 -8.90 7.32
N PRO A 156 5.04 -9.68 6.34
CA PRO A 156 5.56 -9.65 4.98
C PRO A 156 5.53 -8.25 4.35
N LEU A 157 6.56 -7.93 3.56
CA LEU A 157 6.62 -6.77 2.68
C LEU A 157 6.43 -7.24 1.24
N VAL A 158 5.37 -6.77 0.58
CA VAL A 158 5.01 -7.17 -0.78
C VAL A 158 5.19 -5.98 -1.71
N PRO A 159 6.09 -6.06 -2.71
CA PRO A 159 6.20 -5.05 -3.75
C PRO A 159 5.04 -5.15 -4.72
N ALA A 160 4.64 -4.01 -5.28
CA ALA A 160 3.64 -3.96 -6.35
C ALA A 160 3.93 -2.82 -7.33
N ALA A 161 3.44 -2.95 -8.55
CA ALA A 161 3.47 -1.89 -9.53
C ALA A 161 2.07 -1.59 -10.05
N ILE A 162 1.81 -0.30 -10.34
CA ILE A 162 0.53 0.18 -10.81
C ILE A 162 0.69 1.10 -12.02
N ALA A 163 -0.21 0.97 -12.99
CA ALA A 163 -0.26 1.82 -14.16
C ALA A 163 -1.70 2.25 -14.52
N GLY A 164 -1.82 3.37 -15.25
CA GLY A 164 -3.09 3.90 -15.76
C GLY A 164 -3.80 4.91 -14.85
N THR A 165 -3.52 4.94 -13.56
CA THR A 165 -4.21 5.81 -12.59
C THR A 165 -4.02 7.31 -12.80
N ASN A 166 -2.93 7.72 -13.45
CA ASN A 166 -2.67 9.11 -13.83
C ASN A 166 -3.39 9.54 -15.12
N GLN A 167 -4.11 8.64 -15.78
CA GLN A 167 -4.83 8.87 -17.04
C GLN A 167 -6.30 8.43 -16.95
N LEU A 168 -6.91 8.49 -15.77
CA LEU A 168 -8.31 8.10 -15.55
C LEU A 168 -9.29 8.93 -16.38
N SER A 169 -9.03 10.22 -16.60
CA SER A 169 -9.84 11.09 -17.47
C SER A 169 -9.84 10.64 -18.95
N ARG A 170 -8.88 9.85 -19.36
CA ARG A 170 -8.77 9.26 -20.70
C ARG A 170 -9.26 7.81 -20.76
N PHE A 171 -9.90 7.32 -19.71
CA PHE A 171 -10.33 5.93 -19.56
C PHE A 171 -9.21 4.90 -19.82
N ALA A 172 -7.98 5.26 -19.43
CA ALA A 172 -6.83 4.37 -19.57
C ALA A 172 -7.07 3.06 -18.81
N ARG A 173 -6.57 1.96 -19.37
CA ARG A 173 -6.64 0.66 -18.72
C ARG A 173 -5.81 0.67 -17.43
N LEU A 174 -6.40 0.20 -16.35
CA LEU A 174 -5.70 0.02 -15.09
C LEU A 174 -4.98 -1.33 -15.09
N ARG A 175 -3.76 -1.33 -14.62
CA ARG A 175 -2.96 -2.55 -14.44
C ARG A 175 -2.31 -2.52 -13.07
N VAL A 176 -2.31 -3.66 -12.42
CA VAL A 176 -1.62 -3.88 -11.13
C VAL A 176 -0.86 -5.18 -11.24
N ARG A 177 0.39 -5.19 -10.80
CA ARG A 177 1.20 -6.40 -10.69
C ARG A 177 1.73 -6.51 -9.27
N TYR A 178 1.46 -7.64 -8.60
CA TYR A 178 1.93 -7.95 -7.26
C TYR A 178 3.12 -8.89 -7.35
N GLY A 179 4.22 -8.52 -6.71
CA GLY A 179 5.39 -9.37 -6.55
C GLY A 179 5.22 -10.40 -5.43
N THR A 180 6.21 -11.25 -5.28
CA THR A 180 6.31 -12.16 -4.13
C THR A 180 6.69 -11.40 -2.87
N PRO A 181 6.27 -11.84 -1.67
CA PRO A 181 6.79 -11.30 -0.43
C PRO A 181 8.31 -11.32 -0.42
N MET A 182 8.92 -10.22 -0.01
CA MET A 182 10.37 -10.10 0.06
C MET A 182 10.94 -10.93 1.21
N ALA A 183 12.08 -11.58 0.98
CA ALA A 183 12.87 -12.19 2.04
C ALA A 183 13.52 -11.08 2.88
N LEU A 184 13.30 -11.10 4.19
CA LEU A 184 13.78 -10.09 5.14
C LEU A 184 14.61 -10.70 6.29
N GLU A 185 14.90 -11.99 6.23
CA GLU A 185 15.58 -12.72 7.30
C GLU A 185 16.99 -12.18 7.53
N ASP A 186 17.71 -11.92 6.45
CA ASP A 186 19.10 -11.45 6.45
C ASP A 186 19.24 -9.99 6.96
N VAL A 187 18.24 -9.17 6.76
CA VAL A 187 18.28 -7.76 7.20
C VAL A 187 17.84 -7.58 8.65
N ARG A 188 17.18 -8.58 9.25
CA ARG A 188 16.71 -8.49 10.65
C ARG A 188 17.83 -8.48 11.67
N GLU A 189 19.01 -8.99 11.31
CA GLU A 189 20.20 -8.99 12.15
C GLU A 189 20.95 -7.66 12.12
N LEU A 190 20.62 -6.77 11.18
CA LEU A 190 21.23 -5.47 11.03
C LEU A 190 20.65 -4.45 12.03
N GLU A 191 21.41 -3.38 12.25
CA GLU A 191 20.90 -2.21 12.98
C GLU A 191 19.61 -1.69 12.29
N PRO A 192 18.55 -1.30 13.05
CA PRO A 192 17.23 -0.99 12.49
C PRO A 192 17.22 0.03 11.37
N THR A 193 18.06 1.08 11.46
CA THR A 193 18.13 2.10 10.39
C THR A 193 18.76 1.56 9.12
N LEU A 194 19.79 0.71 9.26
CA LEU A 194 20.46 0.07 8.14
C LEU A 194 19.54 -0.97 7.49
N ALA A 195 18.87 -1.80 8.30
CA ALA A 195 17.89 -2.78 7.85
C ALA A 195 16.78 -2.11 7.01
N ALA A 196 16.20 -1.03 7.51
CA ALA A 196 15.16 -0.29 6.81
C ALA A 196 15.66 0.33 5.49
N ARG A 197 16.89 0.82 5.47
CA ARG A 197 17.48 1.40 4.25
C ARG A 197 17.72 0.32 3.19
N GLU A 198 18.38 -0.76 3.54
CA GLU A 198 18.69 -1.84 2.60
C GLU A 198 17.42 -2.51 2.07
N THR A 199 16.45 -2.77 2.95
CA THR A 199 15.13 -3.27 2.55
C THR A 199 14.46 -2.31 1.56
N THR A 200 14.58 -0.99 1.77
CA THR A 200 13.98 0.00 0.87
C THR A 200 14.66 0.00 -0.49
N GLU A 201 15.97 -0.12 -0.57
CA GLU A 201 16.71 -0.17 -1.83
C GLU A 201 16.29 -1.41 -2.65
N ARG A 202 16.22 -2.59 -2.02
CA ARG A 202 15.71 -3.83 -2.64
C ARG A 202 14.25 -3.70 -3.09
N LEU A 203 13.41 -3.11 -2.24
CA LEU A 203 11.99 -2.86 -2.53
C LEU A 203 11.82 -1.98 -3.78
N MET A 204 12.61 -0.92 -3.89
CA MET A 204 12.52 -0.01 -5.04
C MET A 204 12.89 -0.70 -6.35
N SER A 205 13.96 -1.50 -6.36
CA SER A 205 14.36 -2.29 -7.52
C SER A 205 13.26 -3.27 -7.95
N GLU A 206 12.60 -3.92 -6.98
CA GLU A 206 11.47 -4.82 -7.27
C GLU A 206 10.25 -4.08 -7.83
N ILE A 207 9.90 -2.91 -7.28
CA ILE A 207 8.79 -2.09 -7.80
C ILE A 207 9.08 -1.64 -9.24
N GLU A 208 10.32 -1.25 -9.56
CA GLU A 208 10.73 -0.88 -10.91
C GLU A 208 10.61 -2.08 -11.85
N ARG A 209 11.18 -3.22 -11.49
CA ARG A 209 11.09 -4.47 -12.26
C ARG A 209 9.64 -4.90 -12.55
N LEU A 210 8.76 -4.81 -11.54
CA LEU A 210 7.33 -5.11 -11.71
C LEU A 210 6.63 -4.10 -12.61
N GLY A 211 7.11 -2.86 -12.65
CA GLY A 211 6.58 -1.77 -13.46
C GLY A 211 6.96 -1.86 -14.94
N ASP A 212 7.99 -2.64 -15.26
CA ASP A 212 8.44 -2.81 -16.64
C ASP A 212 7.37 -3.52 -17.49
N GLY A 213 6.98 -2.89 -18.57
CA GLY A 213 5.95 -3.40 -19.48
C GLY A 213 4.49 -3.29 -19.01
N LEU A 214 4.20 -2.54 -17.91
CA LEU A 214 2.84 -2.21 -17.48
C LEU A 214 2.21 -1.07 -18.28
#